data_7b2b81d5fbeb091d175688c5677f12e3
#
_entry.id   7b2b81d5fbeb091d175688c5677f12e3
#
_cell.length_a   1.000
_cell.length_b   1.000
_cell.length_c   1.000
_cell.angle_alpha   90.00
_cell.angle_beta   90.00
_cell.angle_gamma   90.00
#
_symmetry.space_group_name_H-M   'P 1'
#
loop_
_entity.id
_entity.type
_entity.pdbx_description
1 polymer ?
#
loop_
_entity_poly.entity_id
_entity_poly.type
_entity_poly.pdbx_seq_one_letter_code
_entity_poly.pdbx_strand_id
1 'polypeptide(L)'
;DNNGDDKPDDKKVLFNVIGGKQHDHGIHAFCFGPDGKLYFNFGNASRGLKTPDGKIIIDKAGNEIKDHRKPYQQGMVFRCDPDGSNVETLGWNFRNNWEASVDSFGSIWQSDNDDDGNRGVRINFVMEFGNYGYRDEFTGKGWRDKRSNIEKEIPDRHWHLNDPGVVPNLIQTGAGSPTGIIVYEGKMFPQLLNQVIHCDAGPNVCRAYPRKNIGAGYNAEMMPILSGGKDKWYRPSDVAVGPDGSLFIADWYDPGVGGHGMRDLERGRIFRVIPKDHNGYSFAKRNVNTLDGAINALMSSDLESRYLGWKSLHKMGIDKTEKSLMKLISDNDLSLIHI
;
A
#
# COMPACT_ATOMS: atom_id res chain seq x y z
N ASP A 1 -17.09 13.64 8.15
CA ASP A 1 -18.38 14.20 7.71
C ASP A 1 -19.51 13.50 8.45
N ASN A 2 -20.07 14.17 9.47
CA ASN A 2 -21.14 13.63 10.33
C ASN A 2 -22.52 14.13 9.89
N ASN A 3 -22.59 15.12 9.03
CA ASN A 3 -23.82 15.80 8.61
C ASN A 3 -24.14 15.61 7.11
N GLY A 4 -23.22 15.05 6.30
CA GLY A 4 -23.42 14.74 4.88
C GLY A 4 -23.21 15.93 3.95
N ASP A 5 -22.44 16.94 4.37
CA ASP A 5 -22.11 18.11 3.54
C ASP A 5 -20.77 17.99 2.80
N ASP A 6 -20.17 16.80 2.84
CA ASP A 6 -18.87 16.44 2.24
C ASP A 6 -17.68 17.28 2.78
N LYS A 7 -17.80 17.81 4.01
CA LYS A 7 -16.72 18.52 4.71
C LYS A 7 -16.33 17.80 6.00
N PRO A 8 -15.07 17.90 6.42
CA PRO A 8 -14.67 17.37 7.71
C PRO A 8 -15.24 18.22 8.86
N ASP A 9 -15.95 17.58 9.80
CA ASP A 9 -16.47 18.23 11.01
C ASP A 9 -15.44 18.30 12.12
N ASP A 10 -14.63 17.24 12.27
CA ASP A 10 -13.64 17.09 13.33
C ASP A 10 -12.26 16.73 12.78
N LYS A 11 -11.23 17.19 13.47
CA LYS A 11 -9.83 16.83 13.21
C LYS A 11 -9.20 16.27 14.48
N LYS A 12 -8.75 15.02 14.41
CA LYS A 12 -8.04 14.35 15.51
C LYS A 12 -6.65 13.90 15.05
N VAL A 13 -5.61 14.25 15.83
CA VAL A 13 -4.28 13.68 15.65
C VAL A 13 -4.27 12.29 16.28
N LEU A 14 -3.95 11.25 15.50
CA LEU A 14 -3.83 9.88 16.00
C LEU A 14 -2.43 9.61 16.53
N PHE A 15 -1.41 10.04 15.79
CA PHE A 15 -0.02 9.74 16.08
C PHE A 15 0.89 10.95 15.88
N ASN A 16 2.01 10.95 16.61
CA ASN A 16 3.19 11.74 16.33
C ASN A 16 4.36 10.79 15.99
N VAL A 17 5.31 11.25 15.17
CA VAL A 17 6.52 10.48 14.85
C VAL A 17 7.73 10.98 15.65
N ILE A 18 8.68 10.07 15.88
CA ILE A 18 10.01 10.40 16.33
C ILE A 18 10.87 10.63 15.09
N GLY A 19 11.51 11.81 14.96
CA GLY A 19 12.29 12.14 13.76
C GLY A 19 11.43 12.73 12.64
N GLY A 20 11.64 12.29 11.41
CA GLY A 20 10.79 12.69 10.26
C GLY A 20 11.09 14.10 9.72
N LYS A 21 12.33 14.60 9.86
CA LYS A 21 12.73 15.88 9.24
C LYS A 21 12.78 15.81 7.71
N GLN A 22 13.07 14.65 7.18
CA GLN A 22 13.03 14.39 5.74
C GLN A 22 11.59 14.05 5.35
N HIS A 23 10.96 14.95 4.61
CA HIS A 23 9.52 14.88 4.30
C HIS A 23 9.12 13.64 3.47
N ASP A 24 10.04 13.15 2.63
CA ASP A 24 9.84 12.00 1.74
C ASP A 24 10.17 10.63 2.37
N HIS A 25 10.57 10.58 3.63
CA HIS A 25 10.79 9.36 4.42
C HIS A 25 9.99 9.36 5.73
N GLY A 26 8.89 10.10 5.74
CA GLY A 26 7.97 10.21 6.88
C GLY A 26 6.90 9.12 6.91
N ILE A 27 5.74 9.46 7.50
CA ILE A 27 4.53 8.63 7.37
C ILE A 27 3.98 8.81 5.95
N HIS A 28 3.71 7.68 5.32
CA HIS A 28 3.10 7.60 4.00
C HIS A 28 1.73 6.94 4.09
N ALA A 29 1.11 6.85 2.94
CA ALA A 29 -0.18 6.31 2.59
C ALA A 29 -0.95 5.52 3.66
N PHE A 30 -2.25 5.73 3.67
CA PHE A 30 -3.18 5.06 4.57
C PHE A 30 -4.21 4.32 3.74
N CYS A 31 -4.55 3.09 4.14
CA CYS A 31 -5.67 2.36 3.58
C CYS A 31 -6.45 1.62 4.67
N PHE A 32 -7.70 1.28 4.39
CA PHE A 32 -8.48 0.40 5.23
C PHE A 32 -8.44 -1.02 4.69
N GLY A 33 -8.19 -1.97 5.57
CA GLY A 33 -8.21 -3.39 5.21
C GLY A 33 -9.62 -4.01 5.33
N PRO A 34 -9.76 -5.26 4.86
CA PRO A 34 -11.03 -5.99 4.93
C PRO A 34 -11.47 -6.29 6.38
N ASP A 35 -10.57 -6.22 7.33
CA ASP A 35 -10.82 -6.32 8.78
C ASP A 35 -11.31 -5.01 9.42
N GLY A 36 -11.49 -3.96 8.62
CA GLY A 36 -11.92 -2.64 9.06
C GLY A 36 -10.85 -1.82 9.77
N LYS A 37 -9.61 -2.31 9.82
CA LYS A 37 -8.48 -1.61 10.45
C LYS A 37 -7.82 -0.63 9.51
N LEU A 38 -7.15 0.35 10.09
CA LEU A 38 -6.30 1.32 9.39
C LEU A 38 -4.89 0.75 9.25
N TYR A 39 -4.39 0.69 8.02
CA TYR A 39 -3.03 0.30 7.68
C TYR A 39 -2.25 1.51 7.21
N PHE A 40 -0.99 1.59 7.59
CA PHE A 40 -0.08 2.67 7.19
C PHE A 40 1.37 2.26 7.37
N ASN A 41 2.28 3.06 6.87
CA ASN A 41 3.71 2.83 7.01
C ASN A 41 4.47 4.14 7.25
N PHE A 42 5.72 4.01 7.60
CA PHE A 42 6.68 5.10 7.57
C PHE A 42 8.06 4.65 7.05
N GLY A 43 8.77 5.58 6.41
CA GLY A 43 10.16 5.40 6.00
C GLY A 43 11.15 5.62 7.15
N ASN A 44 12.42 5.33 6.89
CA ASN A 44 13.48 5.27 7.91
C ASN A 44 13.89 6.61 8.53
N ALA A 45 13.40 7.75 8.03
CA ALA A 45 13.59 9.04 8.73
C ALA A 45 12.65 9.18 9.92
N SER A 46 11.54 8.44 9.95
CA SER A 46 10.64 8.30 11.10
C SER A 46 11.16 7.19 12.00
N ARG A 47 11.57 7.52 13.21
CA ARG A 47 12.26 6.60 14.12
C ARG A 47 11.37 6.01 15.20
N GLY A 48 10.06 6.10 15.05
CA GLY A 48 9.09 5.55 15.98
C GLY A 48 7.79 6.34 16.01
N LEU A 49 6.81 5.77 16.71
CA LEU A 49 5.49 6.36 16.90
C LEU A 49 5.26 6.78 18.35
N LYS A 50 4.57 7.90 18.50
CA LYS A 50 4.12 8.44 19.78
C LYS A 50 2.61 8.69 19.74
N THR A 51 2.00 8.59 20.88
CA THR A 51 0.66 9.11 21.14
C THR A 51 0.64 10.65 21.00
N PRO A 52 -0.54 11.26 20.86
CA PRO A 52 -0.65 12.72 20.79
C PRO A 52 -0.05 13.45 21.99
N ASP A 53 -0.05 12.85 23.19
CA ASP A 53 0.55 13.37 24.42
C ASP A 53 2.08 13.10 24.52
N GLY A 54 2.68 12.51 23.48
CA GLY A 54 4.13 12.39 23.34
C GLY A 54 4.77 11.13 23.93
N LYS A 55 3.98 10.16 24.43
CA LYS A 55 4.47 8.88 24.93
C LYS A 55 4.77 7.94 23.79
N ILE A 56 5.82 7.12 23.91
CA ILE A 56 6.12 6.06 22.94
C ILE A 56 4.98 5.04 22.96
N ILE A 57 4.51 4.64 21.77
CA ILE A 57 3.49 3.60 21.65
C ILE A 57 4.14 2.24 21.90
N ILE A 58 3.51 1.45 22.76
CA ILE A 58 3.77 0.03 22.92
C ILE A 58 2.75 -0.71 22.06
N ASP A 59 3.21 -1.54 21.15
CA ASP A 59 2.32 -2.31 20.28
C ASP A 59 1.68 -3.53 20.99
N LYS A 60 0.78 -4.21 20.30
CA LYS A 60 0.10 -5.39 20.86
C LYS A 60 1.04 -6.55 21.22
N ALA A 61 2.22 -6.61 20.62
CA ALA A 61 3.26 -7.59 20.97
C ALA A 61 4.07 -7.19 22.22
N GLY A 62 3.80 -6.02 22.80
CA GLY A 62 4.48 -5.50 23.99
C GLY A 62 5.80 -4.78 23.73
N ASN A 63 6.09 -4.42 22.47
CA ASN A 63 7.33 -3.76 22.09
C ASN A 63 7.14 -2.27 21.89
N GLU A 64 8.15 -1.47 22.26
CA GLU A 64 8.20 -0.05 21.88
C GLU A 64 8.31 0.09 20.37
N ILE A 65 7.44 0.88 19.75
CA ILE A 65 7.57 1.23 18.34
C ILE A 65 8.64 2.30 18.18
N LYS A 66 9.89 1.83 18.10
CA LYS A 66 11.08 2.68 18.06
C LYS A 66 12.22 2.01 17.29
N ASP A 67 12.95 2.82 16.52
CA ASP A 67 14.17 2.38 15.82
C ASP A 67 15.33 2.19 16.81
N HIS A 68 15.44 1.00 17.40
CA HIS A 68 16.48 0.65 18.37
C HIS A 68 16.88 -0.83 18.35
N ARG A 69 16.40 -1.59 17.34
CA ARG A 69 16.71 -3.02 17.15
C ARG A 69 16.27 -3.93 18.33
N LYS A 70 15.09 -3.62 18.93
CA LYS A 70 14.53 -4.38 20.07
C LYS A 70 13.00 -4.46 19.99
N PRO A 71 12.43 -5.15 19.00
CA PRO A 71 13.07 -5.74 17.81
C PRO A 71 13.16 -4.79 16.61
N TYR A 72 12.44 -3.66 16.62
CA TYR A 72 12.17 -2.83 15.45
C TYR A 72 13.31 -1.91 15.07
N GLN A 73 13.50 -1.72 13.77
CA GLN A 73 14.44 -0.75 13.20
C GLN A 73 13.96 -0.25 11.83
N GLN A 74 14.41 0.96 11.46
CA GLN A 74 14.22 1.58 10.16
C GLN A 74 12.74 1.80 9.77
N GLY A 75 12.38 1.72 8.50
CA GLY A 75 10.99 1.81 8.04
C GLY A 75 10.13 0.67 8.54
N MET A 76 8.86 0.92 8.79
CA MET A 76 7.93 -0.03 9.39
C MET A 76 6.54 0.04 8.75
N VAL A 77 5.79 -1.04 8.85
CA VAL A 77 4.37 -1.15 8.44
C VAL A 77 3.52 -1.47 9.65
N PHE A 78 2.36 -0.84 9.73
CA PHE A 78 1.48 -0.90 10.89
C PHE A 78 0.05 -1.23 10.49
N ARG A 79 -0.68 -1.74 11.48
CA ARG A 79 -2.13 -1.85 11.50
C ARG A 79 -2.63 -1.35 12.85
N CYS A 80 -3.77 -0.67 12.87
CA CYS A 80 -4.42 -0.24 14.12
C CYS A 80 -5.93 -0.14 13.94
N ASP A 81 -6.65 0.03 15.04
CA ASP A 81 -8.06 0.39 14.98
C ASP A 81 -8.22 1.82 14.42
N PRO A 82 -9.38 2.16 13.82
CA PRO A 82 -9.57 3.46 13.17
C PRO A 82 -9.40 4.68 14.09
N ASP A 83 -9.48 4.48 15.40
CA ASP A 83 -9.26 5.53 16.41
C ASP A 83 -7.79 5.67 16.83
N GLY A 84 -6.89 4.85 16.26
CA GLY A 84 -5.47 4.82 16.56
C GLY A 84 -5.09 3.91 17.75
N SER A 85 -6.03 3.18 18.31
CA SER A 85 -5.75 2.19 19.37
C SER A 85 -5.26 0.85 18.78
N ASN A 86 -4.79 -0.05 19.65
CA ASN A 86 -4.41 -1.43 19.31
C ASN A 86 -3.38 -1.51 18.15
N VAL A 87 -2.35 -0.67 18.18
CA VAL A 87 -1.32 -0.66 17.14
C VAL A 87 -0.55 -1.98 17.11
N GLU A 88 -0.38 -2.51 15.93
CA GLU A 88 0.43 -3.70 15.62
C GLU A 88 1.53 -3.33 14.63
N THR A 89 2.77 -3.72 14.90
CA THR A 89 3.87 -3.60 13.94
C THR A 89 3.93 -4.87 13.11
N LEU A 90 3.65 -4.78 11.81
CA LEU A 90 3.52 -5.94 10.92
C LEU A 90 4.83 -6.33 10.25
N GLY A 91 5.67 -5.36 9.94
CA GLY A 91 6.98 -5.59 9.34
C GLY A 91 7.90 -4.41 9.57
N TRP A 92 9.21 -4.64 9.51
CA TRP A 92 10.21 -3.61 9.78
C TRP A 92 11.47 -3.78 8.95
N ASN A 93 12.38 -2.82 9.12
CA ASN A 93 13.68 -2.79 8.45
C ASN A 93 13.55 -2.55 6.94
N PHE A 94 12.61 -1.69 6.58
CA PHE A 94 12.53 -1.09 5.25
C PHE A 94 13.35 0.20 5.19
N ARG A 95 13.66 0.68 4.00
CA ARG A 95 14.31 1.99 3.84
C ARG A 95 13.27 3.11 3.71
N ASN A 96 12.62 3.20 2.58
CA ASN A 96 11.56 4.17 2.30
C ASN A 96 10.40 3.46 1.62
N ASN A 97 9.71 2.69 2.41
CA ASN A 97 8.49 2.01 2.03
C ASN A 97 7.40 3.06 1.84
N TRP A 98 7.03 3.29 0.57
CA TRP A 98 6.19 4.43 0.20
C TRP A 98 4.72 4.17 0.48
N GLU A 99 4.15 3.14 -0.12
CA GLU A 99 2.75 2.81 0.06
C GLU A 99 2.54 1.33 0.35
N ALA A 100 1.54 1.05 1.17
CA ALA A 100 1.07 -0.30 1.44
C ALA A 100 -0.38 -0.44 0.96
N SER A 101 -0.66 -1.52 0.26
CA SER A 101 -2.00 -1.91 -0.16
C SER A 101 -2.39 -3.22 0.50
N VAL A 102 -3.65 -3.34 0.90
CA VAL A 102 -4.20 -4.55 1.51
C VAL A 102 -5.30 -5.07 0.60
N ASP A 103 -5.16 -6.31 0.12
CA ASP A 103 -6.18 -6.94 -0.72
C ASP A 103 -7.37 -7.47 0.11
N SER A 104 -8.43 -7.93 -0.56
CA SER A 104 -9.63 -8.48 0.09
C SER A 104 -9.37 -9.73 0.93
N PHE A 105 -8.21 -10.35 0.79
CA PHE A 105 -7.79 -11.52 1.57
C PHE A 105 -6.90 -11.13 2.77
N GLY A 106 -6.63 -9.84 2.95
CA GLY A 106 -5.76 -9.33 4.00
C GLY A 106 -4.26 -9.42 3.67
N SER A 107 -3.88 -9.78 2.44
CA SER A 107 -2.48 -9.79 2.03
C SER A 107 -2.00 -8.37 1.81
N ILE A 108 -0.80 -8.07 2.32
CA ILE A 108 -0.23 -6.73 2.30
C ILE A 108 0.91 -6.69 1.29
N TRP A 109 0.84 -5.71 0.41
CA TRP A 109 1.84 -5.45 -0.63
C TRP A 109 2.37 -4.04 -0.48
N GLN A 110 3.67 -3.86 -0.66
CA GLN A 110 4.25 -2.52 -0.62
C GLN A 110 5.50 -2.39 -1.49
N SER A 111 5.77 -1.16 -1.91
CA SER A 111 7.01 -0.77 -2.56
C SER A 111 8.03 -0.25 -1.54
N ASP A 112 9.32 -0.38 -1.85
CA ASP A 112 10.40 0.14 -1.02
C ASP A 112 11.52 0.72 -1.90
N ASN A 113 11.89 1.95 -1.64
CA ASN A 113 12.87 2.69 -2.42
C ASN A 113 14.30 2.39 -1.98
N ASP A 114 15.22 2.33 -2.94
CA ASP A 114 16.64 2.14 -2.69
C ASP A 114 17.39 3.46 -2.35
N ASP A 115 18.70 3.36 -2.12
CA ASP A 115 19.60 4.52 -2.03
C ASP A 115 20.03 4.93 -3.44
N ASP A 116 19.31 5.83 -4.04
CA ASP A 116 19.52 6.44 -5.37
C ASP A 116 20.68 5.88 -6.22
N GLY A 117 20.31 5.05 -7.18
CA GLY A 117 21.29 4.45 -8.11
C GLY A 117 21.73 3.01 -7.76
N ASN A 118 21.31 2.44 -6.66
CA ASN A 118 21.59 1.03 -6.34
C ASN A 118 20.81 0.04 -7.19
N ARG A 119 19.76 0.51 -7.89
CA ARG A 119 18.88 -0.30 -8.75
C ARG A 119 18.18 -1.42 -8.02
N GLY A 120 17.92 -1.24 -6.73
CA GLY A 120 17.32 -2.22 -5.86
C GLY A 120 15.89 -1.89 -5.42
N VAL A 121 15.20 -0.94 -6.05
CA VAL A 121 13.78 -0.71 -5.78
C VAL A 121 13.04 -2.01 -5.88
N ARG A 122 12.20 -2.29 -4.88
CA ARG A 122 11.55 -3.59 -4.74
C ARG A 122 10.06 -3.47 -4.43
N ILE A 123 9.33 -4.51 -4.79
CA ILE A 123 7.98 -4.79 -4.32
C ILE A 123 8.06 -5.96 -3.33
N ASN A 124 7.36 -5.84 -2.23
CA ASN A 124 7.34 -6.83 -1.16
C ASN A 124 5.93 -7.35 -0.91
N PHE A 125 5.82 -8.64 -0.63
CA PHE A 125 4.75 -9.19 0.18
C PHE A 125 5.09 -8.95 1.64
N VAL A 126 4.26 -8.24 2.38
CA VAL A 126 4.52 -7.96 3.79
C VAL A 126 3.99 -9.12 4.63
N MET A 127 4.89 -9.98 5.05
CA MET A 127 4.63 -11.05 6.01
C MET A 127 4.62 -10.47 7.43
N GLU A 128 3.63 -10.80 8.22
CA GLU A 128 3.56 -10.37 9.62
C GLU A 128 4.81 -10.80 10.39
N PHE A 129 5.36 -9.87 11.17
CA PHE A 129 6.63 -10.01 11.90
C PHE A 129 7.87 -10.23 11.00
N GLY A 130 7.80 -9.77 9.74
CA GLY A 130 8.89 -9.88 8.78
C GLY A 130 9.98 -8.82 8.98
N ASN A 131 11.24 -9.25 8.87
CA ASN A 131 12.42 -8.38 8.76
C ASN A 131 12.80 -8.24 7.29
N TYR A 132 12.88 -7.00 6.77
CA TYR A 132 13.10 -6.73 5.34
C TYR A 132 14.52 -6.27 5.00
N GLY A 133 15.43 -6.33 5.96
CA GLY A 133 16.87 -6.40 5.70
C GLY A 133 17.55 -5.12 5.21
N TYR A 134 16.97 -3.92 5.36
CA TYR A 134 17.69 -2.69 4.98
C TYR A 134 18.97 -2.48 5.81
N ARG A 135 18.96 -2.95 7.04
CA ARG A 135 20.13 -3.00 7.94
C ARG A 135 20.31 -4.41 8.48
N ASP A 136 21.55 -4.79 8.73
CA ASP A 136 21.87 -6.01 9.47
C ASP A 136 21.15 -5.99 10.83
N GLU A 137 20.42 -7.04 11.15
CA GLU A 137 19.56 -7.10 12.33
C GLU A 137 20.36 -7.06 13.63
N PHE A 138 21.50 -7.72 13.67
CA PHE A 138 22.30 -7.86 14.87
C PHE A 138 23.24 -6.67 15.12
N THR A 139 23.83 -6.13 14.06
CA THR A 139 24.85 -5.09 14.17
C THR A 139 24.33 -3.71 13.79
N GLY A 140 23.24 -3.61 13.02
CA GLY A 140 22.73 -2.37 12.44
C GLY A 140 23.56 -1.86 11.26
N LYS A 141 24.52 -2.65 10.76
CA LYS A 141 25.37 -2.26 9.63
C LYS A 141 24.56 -2.13 8.34
N GLY A 142 24.95 -1.19 7.50
CA GLY A 142 24.39 -1.00 6.18
C GLY A 142 25.14 -1.79 5.11
N TRP A 143 24.63 -1.76 3.90
CA TRP A 143 25.16 -2.52 2.75
C TRP A 143 26.59 -2.12 2.34
N ARG A 144 27.11 -0.96 2.76
CA ARG A 144 28.47 -0.48 2.50
C ARG A 144 29.48 -0.93 3.57
N ASP A 145 28.96 -1.38 4.71
CA ASP A 145 29.82 -1.73 5.84
C ASP A 145 30.48 -3.11 5.62
N LYS A 146 31.71 -3.27 6.15
CA LYS A 146 32.36 -4.57 6.16
C LYS A 146 31.66 -5.50 7.13
N ARG A 147 31.21 -6.65 6.63
CA ARG A 147 30.57 -7.73 7.39
C ARG A 147 30.78 -9.08 6.70
N SER A 148 30.51 -10.18 7.36
CA SER A 148 30.41 -11.51 6.76
C SER A 148 29.13 -11.63 5.89
N ASN A 149 29.09 -12.65 5.07
CA ASN A 149 27.91 -13.02 4.29
C ASN A 149 27.38 -11.87 3.40
N ILE A 150 28.26 -11.25 2.63
CA ILE A 150 27.92 -10.13 1.76
C ILE A 150 27.58 -10.64 0.36
N GLU A 151 26.40 -10.29 -0.13
CA GLU A 151 26.01 -10.51 -1.52
C GLU A 151 26.95 -9.76 -2.48
N LYS A 152 27.19 -10.35 -3.65
CA LYS A 152 28.05 -9.74 -4.68
C LYS A 152 27.38 -8.58 -5.36
N GLU A 153 26.12 -8.78 -5.75
CA GLU A 153 25.31 -7.78 -6.45
C GLU A 153 24.81 -6.71 -5.47
N ILE A 154 24.95 -5.44 -5.88
CA ILE A 154 24.56 -4.29 -5.04
C ILE A 154 23.07 -4.35 -4.64
N PRO A 155 22.13 -4.62 -5.55
CA PRO A 155 20.70 -4.69 -5.17
C PRO A 155 20.42 -5.72 -4.07
N ASP A 156 21.02 -6.91 -4.16
CA ASP A 156 20.83 -7.97 -3.18
C ASP A 156 21.51 -7.63 -1.85
N ARG A 157 22.74 -7.09 -1.93
CA ARG A 157 23.50 -6.62 -0.77
C ARG A 157 22.81 -5.48 -0.05
N HIS A 158 22.18 -4.57 -0.79
CA HIS A 158 21.45 -3.43 -0.25
C HIS A 158 20.35 -3.87 0.72
N TRP A 159 19.70 -4.97 0.42
CA TRP A 159 18.60 -5.54 1.21
C TRP A 159 19.01 -6.71 2.10
N HIS A 160 20.31 -7.04 2.17
CA HIS A 160 20.83 -8.16 2.98
C HIS A 160 20.12 -9.49 2.71
N LEU A 161 19.78 -9.77 1.44
CA LEU A 161 18.88 -10.88 1.07
C LEU A 161 19.40 -12.26 1.43
N ASN A 162 20.70 -12.45 1.66
CA ASN A 162 21.26 -13.72 2.11
C ASN A 162 21.45 -13.82 3.63
N ASP A 163 21.01 -12.81 4.38
CA ASP A 163 21.05 -12.87 5.84
C ASP A 163 19.92 -13.75 6.38
N PRO A 164 20.18 -14.59 7.39
CA PRO A 164 19.13 -15.39 8.02
C PRO A 164 17.99 -14.53 8.56
N GLY A 165 16.74 -14.92 8.26
CA GLY A 165 15.54 -14.23 8.74
C GLY A 165 15.10 -13.02 7.93
N VAL A 166 15.82 -12.65 6.87
CA VAL A 166 15.38 -11.61 5.94
C VAL A 166 14.33 -12.18 4.99
N VAL A 167 13.17 -11.51 4.91
CA VAL A 167 12.08 -11.88 4.00
C VAL A 167 12.47 -11.51 2.57
N PRO A 168 12.38 -12.42 1.59
CA PRO A 168 12.70 -12.13 0.21
C PRO A 168 11.70 -11.16 -0.42
N ASN A 169 12.15 -10.40 -1.43
CA ASN A 169 11.30 -9.55 -2.24
C ASN A 169 10.34 -10.36 -3.12
N LEU A 170 9.19 -9.78 -3.49
CA LEU A 170 8.43 -10.29 -4.63
C LEU A 170 9.26 -10.13 -5.92
N ILE A 171 9.79 -8.93 -6.13
CA ILE A 171 10.61 -8.58 -7.31
C ILE A 171 11.43 -7.32 -7.01
N GLN A 172 12.62 -7.23 -7.60
CA GLN A 172 13.37 -5.98 -7.72
C GLN A 172 13.06 -5.33 -9.08
N THR A 173 12.64 -4.08 -9.07
CA THR A 173 12.19 -3.37 -10.28
C THR A 173 13.29 -2.56 -10.95
N GLY A 174 14.44 -2.46 -10.32
CA GLY A 174 15.60 -1.70 -10.80
C GLY A 174 15.69 -0.30 -10.18
N ALA A 175 16.19 0.66 -10.94
CA ALA A 175 16.20 2.06 -10.51
C ALA A 175 14.80 2.63 -10.62
N GLY A 176 14.40 3.43 -9.62
CA GLY A 176 13.08 4.01 -9.63
C GLY A 176 12.85 5.06 -8.55
N SER A 177 11.62 5.48 -8.48
CA SER A 177 11.03 6.28 -7.41
C SER A 177 9.62 5.74 -7.22
N PRO A 178 9.48 4.69 -6.40
CA PRO A 178 8.21 4.00 -6.22
C PRO A 178 7.19 4.93 -5.56
N THR A 179 5.94 4.81 -5.99
CA THR A 179 4.81 5.61 -5.51
C THR A 179 3.62 4.69 -5.21
N GLY A 180 2.42 5.01 -5.71
CA GLY A 180 1.20 4.28 -5.40
C GLY A 180 1.21 2.81 -5.79
N ILE A 181 0.56 1.98 -4.98
CA ILE A 181 0.44 0.53 -5.17
C ILE A 181 -0.95 0.04 -4.80
N ILE A 182 -1.52 -0.83 -5.62
CA ILE A 182 -2.81 -1.48 -5.36
C ILE A 182 -2.77 -2.96 -5.72
N VAL A 183 -3.75 -3.73 -5.25
CA VAL A 183 -4.12 -5.02 -5.86
C VAL A 183 -5.37 -4.80 -6.71
N TYR A 184 -5.32 -5.19 -7.96
CA TYR A 184 -6.46 -5.04 -8.85
C TYR A 184 -7.46 -6.17 -8.64
N GLU A 185 -8.65 -5.85 -8.16
CA GLU A 185 -9.74 -6.80 -7.92
C GLU A 185 -10.99 -6.46 -8.76
N GLY A 186 -10.80 -5.61 -9.77
CA GLY A 186 -11.86 -5.22 -10.70
C GLY A 186 -12.11 -6.26 -11.79
N LYS A 187 -13.25 -6.10 -12.46
CA LYS A 187 -13.70 -7.03 -13.54
C LYS A 187 -13.37 -6.52 -14.96
N MET A 188 -12.96 -5.26 -15.11
CA MET A 188 -12.75 -4.64 -16.44
C MET A 188 -11.51 -5.20 -17.15
N PHE A 189 -10.48 -5.60 -16.40
CA PHE A 189 -9.24 -6.19 -16.91
C PHE A 189 -9.02 -7.58 -16.31
N PRO A 190 -9.67 -8.64 -16.85
CA PRO A 190 -9.58 -10.00 -16.28
C PRO A 190 -8.14 -10.50 -16.12
N GLN A 191 -7.24 -10.11 -17.04
CA GLN A 191 -5.82 -10.48 -16.98
C GLN A 191 -5.05 -9.81 -15.82
N LEU A 192 -5.61 -8.77 -15.20
CA LEU A 192 -5.04 -8.08 -14.05
C LEU A 192 -5.65 -8.53 -12.73
N LEU A 193 -6.68 -9.37 -12.76
CA LEU A 193 -7.38 -9.78 -11.55
C LEU A 193 -6.41 -10.38 -10.53
N ASN A 194 -6.45 -9.85 -9.29
CA ASN A 194 -5.58 -10.20 -8.18
C ASN A 194 -4.08 -9.91 -8.43
N GLN A 195 -3.74 -9.09 -9.42
CA GLN A 195 -2.35 -8.69 -9.64
C GLN A 195 -2.04 -7.37 -8.92
N VAL A 196 -0.83 -7.28 -8.42
CA VAL A 196 -0.27 -6.03 -7.88
C VAL A 196 -0.04 -5.07 -9.04
N ILE A 197 -0.49 -3.82 -8.89
CA ILE A 197 -0.21 -2.70 -9.81
C ILE A 197 0.51 -1.62 -9.03
N HIS A 198 1.53 -1.05 -9.61
CA HIS A 198 2.38 -0.08 -8.95
C HIS A 198 2.82 1.01 -9.91
N CYS A 199 2.85 2.24 -9.42
CA CYS A 199 3.40 3.40 -10.10
C CYS A 199 4.85 3.62 -9.72
N ASP A 200 5.68 3.93 -10.72
CA ASP A 200 7.09 4.23 -10.52
C ASP A 200 7.46 5.51 -11.31
N ALA A 201 7.58 6.61 -10.56
CA ALA A 201 7.81 7.93 -11.13
C ALA A 201 9.20 8.07 -11.78
N GLY A 202 10.20 7.33 -11.31
CA GLY A 202 11.56 7.36 -11.85
C GLY A 202 11.62 6.94 -13.33
N PRO A 203 11.21 5.72 -13.67
CA PRO A 203 11.17 5.23 -15.05
C PRO A 203 9.94 5.67 -15.84
N ASN A 204 9.07 6.54 -15.31
CA ASN A 204 7.88 7.05 -15.99
C ASN A 204 6.87 5.95 -16.37
N VAL A 205 6.50 5.06 -15.46
CA VAL A 205 5.69 3.90 -15.78
C VAL A 205 4.78 3.48 -14.64
N CYS A 206 3.57 3.02 -15.00
CA CYS A 206 2.72 2.20 -14.16
C CYS A 206 2.76 0.76 -14.69
N ARG A 207 2.96 -0.22 -13.80
CA ARG A 207 3.16 -1.65 -14.14
C ARG A 207 2.23 -2.53 -13.32
N ALA A 208 1.83 -3.65 -13.91
CA ALA A 208 1.34 -4.81 -13.17
C ALA A 208 2.48 -5.81 -12.93
N TYR A 209 2.30 -6.64 -11.91
CA TYR A 209 3.25 -7.67 -11.51
C TYR A 209 2.53 -9.03 -11.46
N PRO A 210 2.32 -9.69 -12.64
CA PRO A 210 1.75 -11.03 -12.67
C PRO A 210 2.55 -11.98 -11.80
N ARG A 211 1.93 -12.40 -10.70
CA ARG A 211 2.60 -13.20 -9.67
C ARG A 211 2.32 -14.68 -9.83
N LYS A 212 3.32 -15.49 -9.43
CA LYS A 212 3.26 -16.96 -9.37
C LYS A 212 3.65 -17.40 -7.98
N ASN A 213 2.98 -18.42 -7.46
CA ASN A 213 3.35 -19.03 -6.17
C ASN A 213 4.64 -19.84 -6.34
N ILE A 214 5.61 -19.65 -5.45
CA ILE A 214 6.84 -20.43 -5.36
C ILE A 214 7.08 -20.81 -3.90
N GLY A 215 6.97 -22.08 -3.57
CA GLY A 215 7.09 -22.56 -2.20
C GLY A 215 6.08 -21.85 -1.29
N ALA A 216 6.57 -21.23 -0.22
CA ALA A 216 5.77 -20.44 0.72
C ALA A 216 5.71 -18.94 0.36
N GLY A 217 6.17 -18.56 -0.82
CA GLY A 217 6.24 -17.17 -1.26
C GLY A 217 5.78 -16.98 -2.70
N TYR A 218 6.23 -15.89 -3.29
CA TYR A 218 5.84 -15.48 -4.63
C TYR A 218 7.04 -15.02 -5.44
N ASN A 219 6.92 -15.12 -6.76
CA ASN A 219 7.70 -14.30 -7.70
C ASN A 219 6.75 -13.63 -8.69
N ALA A 220 7.27 -12.65 -9.44
CA ALA A 220 6.49 -11.92 -10.42
C ALA A 220 7.32 -11.52 -11.63
N GLU A 221 6.62 -11.17 -12.71
CA GLU A 221 7.15 -10.54 -13.90
C GLU A 221 6.69 -9.07 -13.95
N MET A 222 7.39 -8.21 -14.69
CA MET A 222 6.97 -6.83 -14.91
C MET A 222 6.17 -6.70 -16.21
N MET A 223 4.97 -6.16 -16.12
CA MET A 223 4.09 -5.90 -17.27
C MET A 223 3.69 -4.41 -17.30
N PRO A 224 4.22 -3.58 -18.24
CA PRO A 224 3.83 -2.18 -18.36
C PRO A 224 2.34 -2.04 -18.70
N ILE A 225 1.65 -1.14 -17.99
CA ILE A 225 0.24 -0.75 -18.24
C ILE A 225 0.20 0.61 -18.93
N LEU A 226 0.88 1.59 -18.35
CA LEU A 226 0.95 2.95 -18.87
C LEU A 226 2.38 3.46 -18.76
N SER A 227 2.91 4.00 -19.84
CA SER A 227 4.29 4.52 -19.89
C SER A 227 4.29 5.92 -20.49
N GLY A 228 5.10 6.81 -19.96
CA GLY A 228 5.32 8.14 -20.52
C GLY A 228 5.96 8.14 -21.91
N GLY A 229 6.67 7.08 -22.29
CA GLY A 229 7.34 7.00 -23.60
C GLY A 229 8.32 8.15 -23.82
N LYS A 230 7.96 9.07 -24.72
CA LYS A 230 8.74 10.30 -24.99
C LYS A 230 8.49 11.41 -23.97
N ASP A 231 7.38 11.36 -23.25
CA ASP A 231 7.03 12.32 -22.20
C ASP A 231 7.79 11.98 -20.91
N LYS A 232 8.94 12.63 -20.73
CA LYS A 232 9.81 12.44 -19.58
C LYS A 232 9.34 13.16 -18.31
N TRP A 233 8.29 13.98 -18.43
CA TRP A 233 7.66 14.66 -17.30
C TRP A 233 6.48 13.88 -16.71
N TYR A 234 6.05 12.81 -17.39
CA TYR A 234 5.10 11.86 -16.80
C TYR A 234 5.69 11.24 -15.53
N ARG A 235 5.05 11.52 -14.39
CA ARG A 235 5.47 11.06 -13.06
C ARG A 235 4.26 10.45 -12.35
N PRO A 236 3.95 9.18 -12.63
CA PRO A 236 2.82 8.55 -11.96
C PRO A 236 3.07 8.51 -10.45
N SER A 237 2.16 9.11 -9.71
CA SER A 237 2.26 9.28 -8.26
C SER A 237 1.32 8.37 -7.49
N ASP A 238 0.24 7.93 -8.13
CA ASP A 238 -0.73 7.05 -7.50
C ASP A 238 -1.57 6.31 -8.51
N VAL A 239 -2.18 5.19 -8.10
CA VAL A 239 -3.11 4.39 -8.90
C VAL A 239 -4.28 3.91 -8.03
N ALA A 240 -5.49 4.03 -8.55
CA ALA A 240 -6.72 3.57 -7.90
C ALA A 240 -7.61 2.80 -8.87
N VAL A 241 -8.44 1.91 -8.33
CA VAL A 241 -9.48 1.20 -9.10
C VAL A 241 -10.77 2.00 -9.01
N GLY A 242 -11.34 2.36 -10.15
CA GLY A 242 -12.64 3.00 -10.17
C GLY A 242 -13.78 2.00 -9.91
N PRO A 243 -14.97 2.49 -9.50
CA PRO A 243 -16.13 1.64 -9.22
C PRO A 243 -16.61 0.80 -10.40
N ASP A 244 -16.26 1.17 -11.62
CA ASP A 244 -16.52 0.40 -12.85
C ASP A 244 -15.39 -0.58 -13.20
N GLY A 245 -14.30 -0.59 -12.44
CA GLY A 245 -13.11 -1.42 -12.67
C GLY A 245 -12.06 -0.78 -13.56
N SER A 246 -12.25 0.46 -14.03
CA SER A 246 -11.18 1.21 -14.71
C SER A 246 -10.05 1.56 -13.75
N LEU A 247 -8.85 1.82 -14.29
CA LEU A 247 -7.74 2.33 -13.47
C LEU A 247 -7.64 3.85 -13.62
N PHE A 248 -7.49 4.54 -12.51
CA PHE A 248 -7.13 5.95 -12.46
C PHE A 248 -5.68 6.07 -12.03
N ILE A 249 -4.88 6.80 -12.79
CA ILE A 249 -3.46 7.01 -12.53
C ILE A 249 -3.22 8.51 -12.40
N ALA A 250 -2.83 8.94 -11.22
CA ALA A 250 -2.44 10.33 -10.97
C ALA A 250 -1.01 10.55 -11.48
N ASP A 251 -0.80 11.70 -12.10
CA ASP A 251 0.48 12.13 -12.66
C ASP A 251 0.78 13.55 -12.20
N TRP A 252 1.80 13.72 -11.43
CA TRP A 252 2.14 15.06 -10.95
C TRP A 252 2.90 15.91 -11.97
N TYR A 253 3.38 15.33 -13.07
CA TYR A 253 3.98 16.00 -14.22
C TYR A 253 5.14 16.94 -13.84
N ASP A 254 6.29 16.38 -13.56
CA ASP A 254 7.47 17.11 -13.06
C ASP A 254 8.74 16.68 -13.80
N PRO A 255 9.66 17.61 -14.12
CA PRO A 255 10.94 17.28 -14.76
C PRO A 255 11.86 16.42 -13.89
N GLY A 256 11.70 16.51 -12.55
CA GLY A 256 12.44 15.73 -11.55
C GLY A 256 11.60 14.65 -10.88
N VAL A 257 12.22 13.90 -9.99
CA VAL A 257 11.55 12.95 -9.09
C VAL A 257 11.76 13.37 -7.65
N GLY A 258 10.86 12.95 -6.75
CA GLY A 258 10.95 13.20 -5.32
C GLY A 258 10.44 14.56 -4.85
N GLY A 259 9.78 15.34 -5.71
CA GLY A 259 9.14 16.59 -5.33
C GLY A 259 10.09 17.72 -4.89
N HIS A 260 11.38 17.55 -5.07
CA HIS A 260 12.39 18.54 -4.63
C HIS A 260 12.48 19.79 -5.51
N GLY A 261 11.89 19.75 -6.68
CA GLY A 261 11.96 20.83 -7.65
C GLY A 261 10.61 21.20 -8.25
N MET A 262 9.53 20.98 -7.55
CA MET A 262 8.17 21.32 -8.01
C MET A 262 8.08 22.78 -8.44
N ARG A 263 8.12 23.01 -9.75
CA ARG A 263 8.06 24.35 -10.35
C ARG A 263 6.73 24.63 -11.02
N ASP A 264 5.95 23.58 -11.25
CA ASP A 264 4.72 23.64 -12.03
C ASP A 264 3.62 22.86 -11.31
N LEU A 265 2.83 23.59 -10.54
CA LEU A 265 1.75 23.03 -9.72
C LEU A 265 0.41 22.92 -10.49
N GLU A 266 0.36 23.35 -11.77
CA GLU A 266 -0.88 23.49 -12.52
C GLU A 266 -1.06 22.43 -13.62
N ARG A 267 -0.03 21.60 -13.88
CA ARG A 267 -0.02 20.65 -15.00
C ARG A 267 -0.23 19.20 -14.60
N GLY A 268 -0.57 18.93 -13.35
CA GLY A 268 -0.94 17.58 -12.92
C GLY A 268 -2.08 17.01 -13.74
N ARG A 269 -2.05 15.72 -14.02
CA ARG A 269 -3.04 15.01 -14.85
C ARG A 269 -3.59 13.80 -14.10
N ILE A 270 -4.78 13.39 -14.47
CA ILE A 270 -5.33 12.10 -14.07
C ILE A 270 -5.68 11.34 -15.34
N PHE A 271 -5.04 10.19 -15.53
CA PHE A 271 -5.35 9.29 -16.63
C PHE A 271 -6.36 8.25 -16.18
N ARG A 272 -7.33 7.96 -17.04
CA ARG A 272 -8.22 6.82 -16.88
C ARG A 272 -7.85 5.77 -17.94
N VAL A 273 -7.49 4.58 -17.49
CA VAL A 273 -7.16 3.44 -18.35
C VAL A 273 -8.38 2.53 -18.46
N ILE A 274 -8.79 2.26 -19.69
CA ILE A 274 -9.96 1.45 -20.06
C ILE A 274 -9.61 0.55 -21.25
N PRO A 275 -10.31 -0.56 -21.48
CA PRO A 275 -10.23 -1.31 -22.74
C PRO A 275 -10.61 -0.42 -23.94
N LYS A 276 -10.00 -0.70 -25.10
CA LYS A 276 -10.18 0.09 -26.32
C LYS A 276 -11.65 0.28 -26.75
N ASP A 277 -12.47 -0.73 -26.52
CA ASP A 277 -13.86 -0.74 -26.96
C ASP A 277 -14.85 -0.40 -25.82
N HIS A 278 -14.36 0.19 -24.73
CA HIS A 278 -15.22 0.55 -23.60
C HIS A 278 -16.02 1.83 -23.87
N ASN A 279 -17.34 1.73 -23.73
CA ASN A 279 -18.29 2.80 -24.01
C ASN A 279 -18.49 3.77 -22.83
N GLY A 280 -17.48 4.56 -22.52
CA GLY A 280 -17.62 5.64 -21.54
C GLY A 280 -17.56 5.17 -20.07
N TYR A 281 -17.88 6.08 -19.16
CA TYR A 281 -17.93 5.86 -17.73
C TYR A 281 -19.39 5.92 -17.25
N SER A 282 -19.85 4.87 -16.63
CA SER A 282 -21.15 4.83 -15.98
C SER A 282 -21.00 4.43 -14.52
N PHE A 283 -21.34 5.32 -13.63
CA PHE A 283 -21.34 5.09 -12.20
C PHE A 283 -22.72 5.39 -11.62
N ALA A 284 -23.38 4.37 -11.12
CA ALA A 284 -24.61 4.54 -10.35
C ALA A 284 -24.26 4.95 -8.90
N LYS A 285 -24.70 6.11 -8.47
CA LYS A 285 -24.56 6.55 -7.07
C LYS A 285 -25.19 5.50 -6.16
N ARG A 286 -24.38 4.89 -5.29
CA ARG A 286 -24.82 3.88 -4.33
C ARG A 286 -25.26 4.55 -3.04
N ASN A 287 -26.40 4.11 -2.50
CA ASN A 287 -26.85 4.54 -1.18
C ASN A 287 -26.55 3.46 -0.15
N VAL A 288 -25.36 3.50 0.40
CA VAL A 288 -24.90 2.51 1.42
C VAL A 288 -25.70 2.55 2.73
N ASN A 289 -26.58 3.54 2.94
CA ASN A 289 -27.46 3.60 4.09
C ASN A 289 -28.68 2.65 3.98
N THR A 290 -28.89 2.05 2.81
CA THR A 290 -29.91 1.00 2.59
C THR A 290 -29.23 -0.38 2.52
N LEU A 291 -29.96 -1.44 2.91
CA LEU A 291 -29.44 -2.82 2.85
C LEU A 291 -28.98 -3.19 1.43
N ASP A 292 -29.84 -2.97 0.44
CA ASP A 292 -29.52 -3.29 -0.96
C ASP A 292 -28.33 -2.47 -1.48
N GLY A 293 -28.27 -1.19 -1.12
CA GLY A 293 -27.17 -0.33 -1.52
C GLY A 293 -25.84 -0.73 -0.89
N ALA A 294 -25.85 -1.15 0.38
CA ALA A 294 -24.67 -1.66 1.08
C ALA A 294 -24.19 -3.00 0.49
N ILE A 295 -25.12 -3.92 0.17
CA ILE A 295 -24.80 -5.20 -0.51
C ILE A 295 -24.24 -4.94 -1.91
N ASN A 296 -24.85 -4.04 -2.68
CA ASN A 296 -24.32 -3.66 -3.99
C ASN A 296 -22.93 -3.03 -3.91
N ALA A 297 -22.63 -2.32 -2.83
CA ALA A 297 -21.29 -1.79 -2.59
C ALA A 297 -20.25 -2.88 -2.32
N LEU A 298 -20.61 -3.99 -1.63
CA LEU A 298 -19.70 -5.14 -1.47
C LEU A 298 -19.29 -5.79 -2.80
N MET A 299 -20.11 -5.66 -3.83
CA MET A 299 -19.84 -6.22 -5.17
C MET A 299 -19.07 -5.25 -6.07
N SER A 300 -18.62 -4.11 -5.54
CA SER A 300 -17.86 -3.12 -6.32
C SER A 300 -16.49 -3.63 -6.75
N SER A 301 -15.99 -3.10 -7.84
CA SER A 301 -14.62 -3.33 -8.31
C SER A 301 -13.57 -2.64 -7.44
N ASP A 302 -13.93 -1.54 -6.79
CA ASP A 302 -13.05 -0.76 -5.92
C ASP A 302 -13.16 -1.18 -4.45
N LEU A 303 -12.04 -1.21 -3.77
CA LEU A 303 -11.93 -1.63 -2.37
C LEU A 303 -12.65 -0.66 -1.42
N GLU A 304 -12.59 0.62 -1.71
CA GLU A 304 -13.19 1.70 -0.93
C GLU A 304 -14.72 1.57 -0.86
N SER A 305 -15.37 1.30 -1.99
CA SER A 305 -16.81 1.04 -2.00
C SER A 305 -17.16 -0.22 -1.22
N ARG A 306 -16.37 -1.29 -1.35
CA ARG A 306 -16.57 -2.53 -0.57
C ARG A 306 -16.45 -2.26 0.92
N TYR A 307 -15.44 -1.51 1.33
CA TYR A 307 -15.26 -1.11 2.74
C TYR A 307 -16.46 -0.32 3.26
N LEU A 308 -16.98 0.65 2.49
CA LEU A 308 -18.17 1.41 2.89
C LEU A 308 -19.41 0.51 3.01
N GLY A 309 -19.59 -0.45 2.10
CA GLY A 309 -20.64 -1.45 2.17
C GLY A 309 -20.53 -2.31 3.42
N TRP A 310 -19.35 -2.86 3.68
CA TRP A 310 -19.04 -3.64 4.88
C TRP A 310 -19.35 -2.86 6.16
N LYS A 311 -18.84 -1.64 6.28
CA LYS A 311 -19.05 -0.77 7.44
C LYS A 311 -20.55 -0.49 7.69
N SER A 312 -21.30 -0.26 6.61
CA SER A 312 -22.74 0.01 6.70
C SER A 312 -23.53 -1.22 7.13
N LEU A 313 -23.21 -2.41 6.59
CA LEU A 313 -23.84 -3.67 6.99
C LEU A 313 -23.53 -4.01 8.45
N HIS A 314 -22.28 -3.81 8.87
CA HIS A 314 -21.88 -3.99 10.26
C HIS A 314 -22.67 -3.07 11.21
N LYS A 315 -22.85 -1.79 10.82
CA LYS A 315 -23.69 -0.84 11.59
C LYS A 315 -25.17 -1.22 11.63
N MET A 316 -25.71 -1.84 10.57
CA MET A 316 -27.10 -2.31 10.53
C MET A 316 -27.36 -3.49 11.46
N GLY A 317 -26.33 -4.28 11.76
CA GLY A 317 -26.36 -5.44 12.64
C GLY A 317 -26.81 -6.73 11.94
N ILE A 318 -26.41 -7.86 12.55
CA ILE A 318 -26.58 -9.20 11.96
C ILE A 318 -28.05 -9.55 11.72
N ASP A 319 -28.94 -9.22 12.62
CA ASP A 319 -30.37 -9.54 12.54
C ASP A 319 -31.03 -9.01 11.24
N LYS A 320 -30.53 -7.88 10.74
CA LYS A 320 -31.04 -7.27 9.51
C LYS A 320 -30.32 -7.73 8.25
N THR A 321 -29.08 -8.20 8.38
CA THR A 321 -28.21 -8.44 7.21
C THR A 321 -27.99 -9.91 6.90
N GLU A 322 -28.12 -10.81 7.89
CA GLU A 322 -27.79 -12.24 7.76
C GLU A 322 -28.42 -12.91 6.53
N LYS A 323 -29.74 -12.78 6.35
CA LYS A 323 -30.45 -13.43 5.24
C LYS A 323 -29.90 -13.00 3.86
N SER A 324 -29.59 -11.72 3.70
CA SER A 324 -29.08 -11.19 2.46
C SER A 324 -27.64 -11.58 2.23
N LEU A 325 -26.82 -11.62 3.29
CA LEU A 325 -25.42 -12.07 3.23
C LEU A 325 -25.37 -13.59 2.92
N MET A 326 -26.18 -14.40 3.56
CA MET A 326 -26.25 -15.83 3.27
C MET A 326 -26.68 -16.10 1.83
N LYS A 327 -27.62 -15.32 1.31
CA LYS A 327 -27.99 -15.41 -0.12
C LYS A 327 -26.81 -15.07 -1.03
N LEU A 328 -26.08 -13.99 -0.74
CA LEU A 328 -24.92 -13.56 -1.50
C LEU A 328 -23.83 -14.67 -1.54
N ILE A 329 -23.57 -15.31 -0.40
CA ILE A 329 -22.63 -16.43 -0.28
C ILE A 329 -23.09 -17.63 -1.12
N SER A 330 -24.40 -17.95 -1.10
CA SER A 330 -24.97 -19.08 -1.86
C SER A 330 -24.96 -18.88 -3.38
N ASP A 331 -24.98 -17.65 -3.84
CA ASP A 331 -24.96 -17.31 -5.27
C ASP A 331 -23.57 -17.47 -5.93
N ASN A 332 -22.61 -18.12 -5.22
CA ASN A 332 -21.27 -18.51 -5.69
C ASN A 332 -20.30 -17.37 -6.05
N ASP A 333 -20.53 -16.16 -5.60
CA ASP A 333 -19.51 -15.12 -5.69
C ASP A 333 -18.54 -15.24 -4.50
N LEU A 334 -17.61 -16.21 -4.59
CA LEU A 334 -16.65 -16.55 -3.53
C LEU A 334 -15.74 -15.38 -3.15
N SER A 335 -15.64 -14.35 -3.99
CA SER A 335 -14.86 -13.14 -3.68
C SER A 335 -15.41 -12.36 -2.47
N LEU A 336 -16.64 -12.64 -2.08
CA LEU A 336 -17.32 -11.97 -0.97
C LEU A 336 -17.25 -12.73 0.37
N ILE A 337 -16.72 -13.95 0.38
CA ILE A 337 -16.61 -14.77 1.60
C ILE A 337 -15.61 -14.16 2.60
N HIS A 338 -14.69 -13.34 2.12
CA HIS A 338 -13.63 -12.76 2.94
C HIS A 338 -13.99 -11.39 3.54
N ILE A 339 -15.18 -10.90 3.28
CA ILE A 339 -15.72 -9.67 3.84
C ILE A 339 -16.69 -10.00 4.99
#